data_9ed1a2793ec4f3c760dc946c4cd154f0
#
_entry.id   9ed1a2793ec4f3c760dc946c4cd154f0
#
_cell.length_a   1.000
_cell.length_b   1.000
_cell.length_c   1.000
_cell.angle_alpha   90.00
_cell.angle_beta   90.00
_cell.angle_gamma   90.00
#
_symmetry.space_group_name_H-M   'P 1'
#
loop_
_entity.id
_entity.type
_entity.pdbx_description
1 polymer ?
#
loop_
_entity_poly.entity_id
_entity_poly.type
_entity_poly.pdbx_seq_one_letter_code
_entity_poly.pdbx_strand_id
1 'polypeptide(L)'
;TFVDDKVEGRPDHARTHAFTPAVYLSVMPVKAMRSFELRAFYKRSFRMPTFNELYYADMGNSRLNPEKVTQYNAGALIFKDYRRGLLRGFRFSADAYLNFVTDKIVAYPKGQQFRWTMLNLGRVRIKGIDISAATTLCPVGSLELTLRGQYTFQQAIDVTNPADSYYRDQIPYIPHHSGAFTANAAWRGWGLNYSFIYVGERYNQQENIRYNYSEPWYTSDL
;
A
#
# COMPACT_ATOMS: atom_id res chain seq x y z
N THR A 1 13.29 16.95 8.24
CA THR A 1 11.97 17.61 8.16
C THR A 1 11.65 18.21 9.52
N PHE A 2 11.21 19.44 9.54
CA PHE A 2 10.73 20.17 10.70
C PHE A 2 9.22 20.38 10.54
N VAL A 3 8.44 20.10 11.56
CA VAL A 3 7.01 20.37 11.59
C VAL A 3 6.70 21.10 12.90
N ASP A 4 6.09 22.27 12.77
CA ASP A 4 5.56 23.05 13.88
C ASP A 4 4.04 23.10 13.72
N ASP A 5 3.32 22.44 14.60
CA ASP A 5 1.85 22.40 14.59
C ASP A 5 1.31 23.36 15.65
N LYS A 6 0.73 24.47 15.19
CA LYS A 6 0.15 25.50 16.04
C LYS A 6 -1.35 25.53 15.84
N VAL A 7 -2.10 25.03 16.82
CA VAL A 7 -3.57 25.12 16.83
C VAL A 7 -3.98 26.27 17.74
N GLU A 8 -4.77 27.21 17.20
CA GLU A 8 -5.26 28.37 17.94
C GLU A 8 -6.13 27.91 19.13
N GLY A 9 -5.84 28.42 20.33
CA GLY A 9 -6.55 28.07 21.57
C GLY A 9 -6.03 26.84 22.32
N ARG A 10 -4.91 26.21 21.91
CA ARG A 10 -4.25 25.13 22.65
C ARG A 10 -2.81 25.49 23.02
N PRO A 11 -2.40 25.33 24.30
CA PRO A 11 -1.05 25.67 24.76
C PRO A 11 0.04 24.68 24.34
N ASP A 12 -0.33 23.45 23.93
CA ASP A 12 0.64 22.40 23.63
C ASP A 12 0.93 22.32 22.14
N HIS A 13 2.13 22.78 21.77
CA HIS A 13 2.68 22.65 20.41
C HIS A 13 3.57 21.41 20.33
N ALA A 14 3.22 20.48 19.48
CA ALA A 14 4.12 19.39 19.14
C ALA A 14 5.16 19.85 18.12
N ARG A 15 6.34 20.28 18.58
CA ARG A 15 7.49 20.49 17.70
C ARG A 15 8.17 19.14 17.44
N THR A 16 8.11 18.67 16.24
CA THR A 16 8.72 17.40 15.88
C THR A 16 9.86 17.60 14.89
N HIS A 17 11.04 17.18 15.30
CA HIS A 17 12.21 17.09 14.42
C HIS A 17 12.39 15.63 14.01
N ALA A 18 12.41 15.35 12.73
CA ALA A 18 12.65 14.01 12.22
C ALA A 18 13.75 14.02 11.16
N PHE A 19 14.76 13.18 11.35
CA PHE A 19 15.75 12.89 10.33
C PHE A 19 15.21 11.78 9.42
N THR A 20 14.98 12.11 8.14
CA THR A 20 14.33 11.25 7.15
C THR A 20 15.26 10.97 5.96
N PRO A 21 16.32 10.17 6.14
CA PRO A 21 17.23 9.83 5.04
C PRO A 21 16.52 8.92 4.04
N ALA A 22 16.90 9.07 2.75
CA ALA A 22 16.48 8.19 1.68
C ALA A 22 17.67 7.93 0.75
N VAL A 23 17.88 6.67 0.40
CA VAL A 23 18.88 6.22 -0.55
C VAL A 23 18.18 5.34 -1.58
N TYR A 24 18.38 5.66 -2.84
CA TYR A 24 17.82 4.92 -3.98
C TYR A 24 18.95 4.42 -4.87
N LEU A 25 18.85 3.18 -5.30
CA LEU A 25 19.75 2.54 -6.24
C LEU A 25 18.92 1.99 -7.40
N SER A 26 19.32 2.30 -8.62
CA SER A 26 18.79 1.71 -9.85
C SER A 26 19.96 1.31 -10.74
N VAL A 27 19.95 0.09 -11.24
CA VAL A 27 21.02 -0.47 -12.06
C VAL A 27 20.43 -1.24 -13.24
N MET A 28 20.96 -1.03 -14.42
CA MET A 28 20.72 -1.85 -15.61
C MET A 28 21.93 -2.79 -15.81
N PRO A 29 21.92 -3.99 -15.23
CA PRO A 29 23.12 -4.83 -15.13
C PRO A 29 23.62 -5.36 -16.48
N VAL A 30 22.76 -5.43 -17.49
CA VAL A 30 23.10 -5.95 -18.81
C VAL A 30 23.00 -4.84 -19.85
N LYS A 31 24.14 -4.33 -20.32
CA LYS A 31 24.20 -3.24 -21.31
C LYS A 31 23.46 -3.57 -22.63
N ALA A 32 23.43 -4.86 -23.02
CA ALA A 32 22.69 -5.34 -24.18
C ALA A 32 21.16 -5.44 -23.94
N MET A 33 20.73 -5.54 -22.69
CA MET A 33 19.33 -5.61 -22.30
C MET A 33 18.91 -4.32 -21.56
N ARG A 34 18.80 -3.22 -22.30
CA ARG A 34 18.25 -1.95 -21.75
C ARG A 34 16.79 -2.07 -21.26
N SER A 35 16.24 -3.26 -21.30
CA SER A 35 14.87 -3.60 -20.92
C SER A 35 14.78 -4.26 -19.54
N PHE A 36 15.89 -4.34 -18.79
CA PHE A 36 15.92 -4.92 -17.45
C PHE A 36 16.58 -3.97 -16.46
N GLU A 37 15.87 -3.66 -15.41
CA GLU A 37 16.30 -2.76 -14.34
C GLU A 37 16.15 -3.46 -12.98
N LEU A 38 17.19 -3.41 -12.16
CA LEU A 38 17.12 -3.73 -10.74
C LEU A 38 17.07 -2.44 -9.95
N ARG A 39 16.20 -2.39 -8.95
CA ARG A 39 16.03 -1.24 -8.08
C ARG A 39 16.00 -1.64 -6.62
N ALA A 40 16.54 -0.79 -5.77
CA ALA A 40 16.45 -0.95 -4.33
C ALA A 40 16.38 0.43 -3.67
N PHE A 41 15.71 0.51 -2.53
CA PHE A 41 15.78 1.71 -1.73
C PHE A 41 15.74 1.41 -0.23
N TYR A 42 16.37 2.28 0.51
CA TYR A 42 16.20 2.46 1.94
C TYR A 42 15.62 3.86 2.18
N LYS A 43 14.59 3.94 3.00
CA LYS A 43 13.98 5.22 3.34
C LYS A 43 13.49 5.24 4.77
N ARG A 44 13.74 6.34 5.49
CA ARG A 44 13.03 6.65 6.72
C ARG A 44 12.07 7.79 6.46
N SER A 45 10.85 7.67 6.96
CA SER A 45 9.82 8.68 6.86
C SER A 45 9.05 8.77 8.18
N PHE A 46 8.34 9.86 8.37
CA PHE A 46 7.36 9.99 9.43
C PHE A 46 6.10 10.64 8.88
N ARG A 47 4.98 10.38 9.51
CA ARG A 47 3.68 10.96 9.19
C ARG A 47 3.10 11.60 10.46
N MET A 48 2.81 12.89 10.40
CA MET A 48 2.02 13.54 11.44
C MET A 48 0.59 13.01 11.40
N PRO A 49 -0.08 12.88 12.56
CA PRO A 49 -1.52 12.64 12.58
C PRO A 49 -2.23 13.75 11.80
N THR A 50 -3.27 13.38 11.06
CA THR A 50 -4.11 14.35 10.37
C THR A 50 -4.99 15.11 11.35
N PHE A 51 -5.52 16.27 10.94
CA PHE A 51 -6.46 17.05 11.74
C PHE A 51 -7.67 16.21 12.19
N ASN A 52 -8.22 15.39 11.30
CA ASN A 52 -9.34 14.51 11.63
C ASN A 52 -8.97 13.43 12.65
N GLU A 53 -7.78 12.83 12.53
CA GLU A 53 -7.30 11.84 13.50
C GLU A 53 -7.11 12.43 14.90
N LEU A 54 -6.74 13.71 14.99
CA LEU A 54 -6.54 14.42 16.26
C LEU A 54 -7.83 14.95 16.86
N TYR A 55 -8.71 15.55 16.03
CA TYR A 55 -9.75 16.48 16.52
C TYR A 55 -11.16 16.16 16.05
N TYR A 56 -11.39 15.11 15.26
CA TYR A 56 -12.75 14.72 14.89
C TYR A 56 -13.56 14.37 16.14
N ALA A 57 -14.72 14.98 16.31
CA ALA A 57 -15.47 14.99 17.57
C ALA A 57 -15.75 13.61 18.17
N ASP A 58 -16.05 12.63 17.31
CA ASP A 58 -16.44 11.28 17.74
C ASP A 58 -15.29 10.27 17.80
N MET A 59 -14.23 10.48 17.03
CA MET A 59 -13.16 9.48 16.81
C MET A 59 -11.76 10.02 17.10
N GLY A 60 -11.58 11.34 17.10
CA GLY A 60 -10.27 11.98 17.22
C GLY A 60 -9.60 11.72 18.57
N ASN A 61 -8.27 11.66 18.53
CA ASN A 61 -7.43 11.51 19.71
C ASN A 61 -6.26 12.50 19.64
N SER A 62 -6.33 13.55 20.44
CA SER A 62 -5.32 14.61 20.49
C SER A 62 -3.96 14.17 21.08
N ARG A 63 -3.85 12.93 21.57
CA ARG A 63 -2.63 12.36 22.16
C ARG A 63 -1.85 11.48 21.20
N LEU A 64 -2.20 11.47 19.92
CA LEU A 64 -1.51 10.65 18.92
C LEU A 64 -0.08 11.13 18.70
N ASN A 65 0.84 10.17 18.69
CA ASN A 65 2.21 10.37 18.26
C ASN A 65 2.33 10.27 16.74
N PRO A 66 3.31 10.96 16.13
CA PRO A 66 3.63 10.78 14.72
C PRO A 66 4.11 9.34 14.43
N GLU A 67 3.57 8.75 13.37
CA GLU A 67 4.08 7.46 12.85
C GLU A 67 5.50 7.63 12.33
N LYS A 68 6.38 6.67 12.62
CA LYS A 68 7.73 6.58 12.06
C LYS A 68 7.86 5.29 11.27
N VAL A 69 8.36 5.39 10.05
CA VAL A 69 8.48 4.24 9.15
C VAL A 69 9.91 4.11 8.66
N THR A 70 10.47 2.92 8.79
CA THR A 70 11.72 2.51 8.13
C THR A 70 11.38 1.50 7.05
N GLN A 71 11.74 1.79 5.82
CA GLN A 71 11.37 1.01 4.62
C GLN A 71 12.61 0.49 3.92
N TYR A 72 12.58 -0.79 3.56
CA TYR A 72 13.51 -1.47 2.66
C TYR A 72 12.69 -2.04 1.51
N ASN A 73 13.15 -1.81 0.31
CA ASN A 73 12.55 -2.35 -0.91
C ASN A 73 13.64 -2.83 -1.84
N ALA A 74 13.37 -3.94 -2.53
CA ALA A 74 14.18 -4.43 -3.64
C ALA A 74 13.24 -4.98 -4.71
N GLY A 75 13.49 -4.61 -5.96
CA GLY A 75 12.62 -5.01 -7.06
C GLY A 75 13.34 -5.09 -8.39
N ALA A 76 12.62 -5.67 -9.34
CA ALA A 76 13.05 -5.78 -10.72
C ALA A 76 11.94 -5.27 -11.65
N LEU A 77 12.35 -4.65 -12.74
CA LEU A 77 11.49 -4.21 -13.82
C LEU A 77 12.02 -4.76 -15.14
N ILE A 78 11.14 -5.39 -15.90
CA ILE A 78 11.39 -5.82 -17.27
C ILE A 78 10.38 -5.12 -18.17
N PHE A 79 10.85 -4.50 -19.25
CA PHE A 79 9.98 -3.85 -20.22
C PHE A 79 10.56 -3.91 -21.62
N LYS A 80 9.68 -3.93 -22.60
CA LYS A 80 10.08 -3.86 -23.99
C LYS A 80 8.95 -3.30 -24.85
N ASP A 81 9.32 -2.42 -25.75
CA ASP A 81 8.41 -1.86 -26.74
C ASP A 81 8.78 -2.38 -28.13
N TYR A 82 7.76 -2.68 -28.95
CA TYR A 82 7.89 -3.18 -30.30
C TYR A 82 7.20 -2.24 -31.27
N ARG A 83 7.87 -1.91 -32.37
CA ARG A 83 7.32 -0.98 -33.37
C ARG A 83 6.21 -1.61 -34.23
N ARG A 84 6.23 -2.92 -34.41
CA ARG A 84 5.28 -3.68 -35.27
C ARG A 84 4.99 -5.04 -34.65
N GLY A 85 3.85 -5.64 -35.08
CA GLY A 85 3.42 -6.96 -34.66
C GLY A 85 2.23 -6.92 -33.71
N LEU A 86 1.79 -8.06 -33.26
CA LEU A 86 0.69 -8.25 -32.33
C LEU A 86 0.99 -7.58 -30.97
N LEU A 87 2.18 -7.82 -30.42
CA LEU A 87 2.62 -7.26 -29.16
C LEU A 87 3.29 -5.89 -29.43
N ARG A 88 2.74 -4.82 -28.88
CA ARG A 88 3.30 -3.46 -28.98
C ARG A 88 4.23 -3.13 -27.83
N GLY A 89 3.99 -3.72 -26.70
CA GLY A 89 4.87 -3.53 -25.55
C GLY A 89 4.40 -4.35 -24.36
N PHE A 90 5.34 -4.62 -23.50
CA PHE A 90 5.03 -5.17 -22.19
C PHE A 90 5.91 -4.53 -21.11
N ARG A 91 5.38 -4.50 -19.89
CA ARG A 91 6.07 -4.09 -18.68
C ARG A 91 5.69 -5.05 -17.57
N PHE A 92 6.67 -5.55 -16.86
CA PHE A 92 6.48 -6.39 -15.69
C PHE A 92 7.38 -5.90 -14.57
N SER A 93 6.84 -5.71 -13.38
CA SER A 93 7.64 -5.42 -12.20
C SER A 93 7.25 -6.32 -11.04
N ALA A 94 8.25 -6.63 -10.22
CA ALA A 94 8.08 -7.30 -8.95
C ALA A 94 8.96 -6.61 -7.92
N ASP A 95 8.36 -6.20 -6.79
CA ASP A 95 9.00 -5.50 -5.69
C ASP A 95 8.71 -6.22 -4.38
N ALA A 96 9.75 -6.60 -3.66
CA ALA A 96 9.64 -7.10 -2.30
C ALA A 96 10.00 -6.00 -1.31
N TYR A 97 9.26 -5.91 -0.21
CA TYR A 97 9.48 -4.88 0.79
C TYR A 97 9.39 -5.39 2.22
N LEU A 98 10.11 -4.68 3.10
CA LEU A 98 10.08 -4.87 4.55
C LEU A 98 10.03 -3.50 5.21
N ASN A 99 8.94 -3.23 5.94
CA ASN A 99 8.73 -1.97 6.63
C ASN A 99 8.58 -2.21 8.12
N PHE A 100 9.23 -1.35 8.91
CA PHE A 100 9.07 -1.28 10.36
C PHE A 100 8.38 0.04 10.69
N VAL A 101 7.21 -0.05 11.29
CA VAL A 101 6.39 1.10 11.68
C VAL A 101 6.35 1.16 13.19
N THR A 102 6.60 2.33 13.76
CA THR A 102 6.37 2.63 15.17
C THR A 102 5.27 3.68 15.29
N ASP A 103 4.48 3.58 16.34
CA ASP A 103 3.34 4.47 16.58
C ASP A 103 2.32 4.49 15.43
N LYS A 104 2.05 3.31 14.82
CA LYS A 104 1.06 3.16 13.72
C LYS A 104 -0.30 3.67 14.16
N ILE A 105 -0.85 4.66 13.45
CA ILE A 105 -2.18 5.19 13.71
C ILE A 105 -3.22 4.31 13.02
N VAL A 106 -4.18 3.85 13.79
CA VAL A 106 -5.31 3.05 13.30
C VAL A 106 -6.62 3.50 13.91
N ALA A 107 -7.70 3.37 13.16
CA ALA A 107 -9.05 3.48 13.69
C ALA A 107 -9.40 2.16 14.41
N TYR A 108 -9.81 2.25 15.65
CA TYR A 108 -10.15 1.10 16.48
C TYR A 108 -11.57 1.23 17.05
N PRO A 109 -12.41 0.19 16.99
CA PRO A 109 -13.74 0.23 17.58
C PRO A 109 -13.65 0.25 19.11
N LYS A 110 -14.29 1.24 19.73
CA LYS A 110 -14.31 1.42 21.18
C LYS A 110 -15.52 0.71 21.81
N GLY A 111 -15.33 -0.54 22.23
CA GLY A 111 -16.34 -1.35 22.92
C GLY A 111 -17.57 -1.67 22.04
N GLN A 112 -18.69 -2.01 22.67
CA GLN A 112 -19.93 -2.44 22.00
C GLN A 112 -20.78 -1.31 21.42
N GLN A 113 -20.35 -0.04 21.52
CA GLN A 113 -21.16 1.13 21.18
C GLN A 113 -21.00 1.63 19.74
N PHE A 114 -20.43 0.86 18.80
CA PHE A 114 -20.15 1.30 17.43
C PHE A 114 -19.34 2.60 17.32
N ARG A 115 -18.66 3.02 18.38
CA ARG A 115 -17.80 4.18 18.38
C ARG A 115 -16.39 3.77 18.02
N TRP A 116 -15.75 4.56 17.16
CA TRP A 116 -14.36 4.40 16.77
C TRP A 116 -13.49 5.37 17.56
N THR A 117 -12.23 5.04 17.71
CA THR A 117 -11.22 5.96 18.23
C THR A 117 -9.92 5.75 17.47
N MET A 118 -9.14 6.81 17.34
CA MET A 118 -7.80 6.72 16.78
C MET A 118 -6.80 6.38 17.87
N LEU A 119 -5.96 5.39 17.65
CA LEU A 119 -4.86 5.07 18.54
C LEU A 119 -3.58 4.80 17.78
N ASN A 120 -2.47 4.94 18.50
CA ASN A 120 -1.19 4.41 18.06
C ASN A 120 -1.09 2.93 18.47
N LEU A 121 -0.99 2.03 17.50
CA LEU A 121 -0.40 0.71 17.72
C LEU A 121 1.11 0.89 17.89
N GLY A 122 1.70 0.19 18.83
CA GLY A 122 3.11 0.35 19.16
C GLY A 122 4.03 0.10 17.97
N ARG A 123 4.31 -1.17 17.66
CA ARG A 123 5.21 -1.56 16.55
C ARG A 123 4.52 -2.53 15.61
N VAL A 124 4.59 -2.21 14.31
CA VAL A 124 4.05 -3.05 13.23
C VAL A 124 5.18 -3.39 12.27
N ARG A 125 5.29 -4.67 11.92
CA ARG A 125 6.17 -5.15 10.86
C ARG A 125 5.34 -5.52 9.65
N ILE A 126 5.67 -4.91 8.52
CA ILE A 126 4.98 -5.13 7.25
C ILE A 126 5.98 -5.72 6.27
N LYS A 127 5.68 -6.87 5.72
CA LYS A 127 6.42 -7.48 4.61
C LYS A 127 5.46 -7.83 3.50
N GLY A 128 5.93 -7.74 2.26
CA GLY A 128 5.07 -8.07 1.13
C GLY A 128 5.81 -8.10 -0.19
N ILE A 129 5.03 -8.42 -1.21
CA ILE A 129 5.46 -8.45 -2.60
C ILE A 129 4.36 -7.76 -3.41
N ASP A 130 4.76 -6.80 -4.22
CA ASP A 130 3.92 -6.14 -5.21
C ASP A 130 4.35 -6.62 -6.61
N ILE A 131 3.40 -7.12 -7.38
CA ILE A 131 3.62 -7.52 -8.77
C ILE A 131 2.72 -6.67 -9.66
N SER A 132 3.27 -6.12 -10.73
CA SER A 132 2.48 -5.46 -11.77
C SER A 132 2.87 -5.94 -13.15
N ALA A 133 1.87 -6.11 -14.01
CA ALA A 133 2.04 -6.46 -15.41
C ALA A 133 1.18 -5.55 -16.26
N ALA A 134 1.74 -5.06 -17.37
CA ALA A 134 1.01 -4.31 -18.37
C ALA A 134 1.45 -4.72 -19.77
N THR A 135 0.50 -4.81 -20.69
CA THR A 135 0.79 -5.10 -22.10
C THR A 135 -0.17 -4.38 -23.02
N THR A 136 0.33 -4.01 -24.19
CA THR A 136 -0.48 -3.47 -25.27
C THR A 136 -0.38 -4.39 -26.48
N LEU A 137 -1.52 -4.83 -26.97
CA LEU A 137 -1.69 -5.73 -28.10
C LEU A 137 -2.44 -5.02 -29.23
N CYS A 138 -2.06 -5.30 -30.46
CA CYS A 138 -2.77 -4.87 -31.67
C CYS A 138 -3.11 -6.12 -32.52
N PRO A 139 -4.15 -6.88 -32.17
CA PRO A 139 -4.42 -8.18 -32.78
C PRO A 139 -4.86 -8.07 -34.24
N VAL A 140 -5.68 -7.11 -34.60
CA VAL A 140 -6.21 -6.97 -35.98
C VAL A 140 -6.43 -5.49 -36.31
N GLY A 141 -5.86 -5.03 -37.39
CA GLY A 141 -6.11 -3.71 -37.98
C GLY A 141 -5.89 -2.55 -36.99
N SER A 142 -6.96 -1.79 -36.70
CA SER A 142 -6.94 -0.65 -35.77
C SER A 142 -7.39 -1.01 -34.34
N LEU A 143 -7.55 -2.29 -34.00
CA LEU A 143 -7.88 -2.71 -32.64
C LEU A 143 -6.63 -2.65 -31.76
N GLU A 144 -6.69 -1.85 -30.70
CA GLU A 144 -5.71 -1.78 -29.62
C GLU A 144 -6.34 -2.30 -28.34
N LEU A 145 -5.65 -3.24 -27.69
CA LEU A 145 -6.04 -3.82 -26.41
C LEU A 145 -4.92 -3.59 -25.41
N THR A 146 -5.23 -2.82 -24.37
CA THR A 146 -4.30 -2.59 -23.23
C THR A 146 -4.79 -3.36 -22.02
N LEU A 147 -3.97 -4.26 -21.52
CA LEU A 147 -4.22 -5.05 -20.32
C LEU A 147 -3.26 -4.62 -19.21
N ARG A 148 -3.78 -4.45 -17.98
CA ARG A 148 -2.98 -4.16 -16.79
C ARG A 148 -3.47 -5.04 -15.65
N GLY A 149 -2.54 -5.62 -14.92
CA GLY A 149 -2.79 -6.40 -13.71
C GLY A 149 -1.88 -5.95 -12.59
N GLN A 150 -2.40 -5.92 -11.38
CA GLN A 150 -1.66 -5.68 -10.16
C GLN A 150 -2.06 -6.72 -9.13
N TYR A 151 -1.08 -7.17 -8.35
CA TYR A 151 -1.29 -8.09 -7.26
C TYR A 151 -0.37 -7.72 -6.10
N THR A 152 -0.91 -7.69 -4.90
CA THR A 152 -0.18 -7.46 -3.67
C THR A 152 -0.41 -8.62 -2.70
N PHE A 153 0.68 -9.19 -2.22
CA PHE A 153 0.71 -9.98 -1.00
C PHE A 153 1.30 -9.14 0.11
N GLN A 154 0.58 -9.03 1.24
CA GLN A 154 1.04 -8.21 2.36
C GLN A 154 0.75 -8.90 3.69
N GLN A 155 1.76 -9.03 4.53
CA GLN A 155 1.62 -9.41 5.92
C GLN A 155 2.03 -8.23 6.81
N ALA A 156 1.06 -7.66 7.52
CA ALA A 156 1.24 -6.52 8.42
C ALA A 156 0.86 -6.96 9.84
N ILE A 157 1.84 -7.27 10.68
CA ILE A 157 1.63 -7.88 11.98
C ILE A 157 2.04 -6.95 13.13
N ASP A 158 1.27 -7.02 14.22
CA ASP A 158 1.65 -6.37 15.48
C ASP A 158 2.84 -7.10 16.12
N VAL A 159 3.89 -6.36 16.46
CA VAL A 159 5.09 -6.86 17.14
C VAL A 159 5.42 -6.01 18.36
N THR A 160 4.40 -5.42 18.99
CA THR A 160 4.54 -4.48 20.11
C THR A 160 5.00 -5.20 21.38
N ASN A 161 4.21 -6.14 21.84
CA ASN A 161 4.44 -6.82 23.11
C ASN A 161 4.18 -8.33 22.98
N PRO A 162 5.19 -9.17 23.17
CA PRO A 162 5.05 -10.63 23.09
C PRO A 162 4.05 -11.27 24.06
N ALA A 163 3.62 -10.56 25.10
CA ALA A 163 2.67 -11.05 26.09
C ALA A 163 1.20 -10.82 25.68
N ASP A 164 0.95 -10.03 24.62
CA ASP A 164 -0.40 -9.76 24.14
C ASP A 164 -0.97 -10.96 23.35
N SER A 165 -2.26 -11.25 23.49
CA SER A 165 -2.95 -12.36 22.80
C SER A 165 -2.89 -12.21 21.27
N TYR A 166 -2.82 -11.00 20.77
CA TYR A 166 -2.73 -10.64 19.34
C TYR A 166 -1.31 -10.42 18.83
N TYR A 167 -0.29 -10.80 19.60
CA TYR A 167 1.11 -10.69 19.16
C TYR A 167 1.37 -11.53 17.91
N ARG A 168 1.85 -10.90 16.84
CA ARG A 168 2.04 -11.44 15.49
C ARG A 168 0.76 -11.66 14.68
N ASP A 169 -0.36 -11.19 15.15
CA ASP A 169 -1.59 -11.18 14.38
C ASP A 169 -1.54 -10.06 13.32
N GLN A 170 -2.29 -10.27 12.23
CA GLN A 170 -2.47 -9.28 11.17
C GLN A 170 -3.25 -8.09 11.74
N ILE A 171 -2.76 -6.88 11.51
CA ILE A 171 -3.46 -5.67 11.96
C ILE A 171 -4.80 -5.52 11.25
N PRO A 172 -5.79 -4.88 11.90
CA PRO A 172 -7.14 -4.74 11.35
C PRO A 172 -7.19 -4.12 9.95
N TYR A 173 -8.15 -4.56 9.15
CA TYR A 173 -8.50 -4.06 7.82
C TYR A 173 -7.44 -4.21 6.73
N ILE A 174 -6.31 -4.85 7.00
CA ILE A 174 -5.28 -5.11 6.00
C ILE A 174 -5.46 -6.52 5.44
N PRO A 175 -5.81 -6.70 4.16
CA PRO A 175 -5.92 -8.02 3.56
C PRO A 175 -4.53 -8.61 3.29
N HIS A 176 -4.42 -9.95 3.34
CA HIS A 176 -3.19 -10.63 2.92
C HIS A 176 -2.99 -10.56 1.41
N HIS A 177 -4.08 -10.62 0.65
CA HIS A 177 -4.08 -10.65 -0.80
C HIS A 177 -4.98 -9.56 -1.34
N SER A 178 -4.53 -8.81 -2.31
CA SER A 178 -5.35 -7.89 -3.08
C SER A 178 -4.89 -7.84 -4.52
N GLY A 179 -5.77 -7.49 -5.44
CA GLY A 179 -5.43 -7.38 -6.83
C GLY A 179 -6.40 -6.50 -7.60
N ALA A 180 -5.92 -5.99 -8.72
CA ALA A 180 -6.74 -5.24 -9.67
C ALA A 180 -6.36 -5.67 -11.09
N PHE A 181 -7.34 -5.68 -11.97
CA PHE A 181 -7.15 -5.93 -13.39
C PHE A 181 -7.96 -4.92 -14.20
N THR A 182 -7.35 -4.37 -15.25
CA THR A 182 -8.05 -3.52 -16.22
C THR A 182 -7.77 -3.98 -17.64
N ALA A 183 -8.80 -3.94 -18.46
CA ALA A 183 -8.72 -4.19 -19.89
C ALA A 183 -9.37 -3.04 -20.64
N ASN A 184 -8.61 -2.38 -21.52
CA ASN A 184 -9.11 -1.31 -22.37
C ASN A 184 -8.99 -1.74 -23.82
N ALA A 185 -10.11 -1.75 -24.54
CA ALA A 185 -10.14 -2.02 -25.96
C ALA A 185 -10.55 -0.75 -26.73
N ALA A 186 -9.76 -0.35 -27.72
CA ALA A 186 -10.04 0.77 -28.58
C ALA A 186 -10.09 0.29 -30.05
N TRP A 187 -11.15 0.61 -30.76
CA TRP A 187 -11.34 0.22 -32.16
C TRP A 187 -12.15 1.25 -32.93
N ARG A 188 -11.55 1.88 -33.94
CA ARG A 188 -12.23 2.79 -34.90
C ARG A 188 -13.14 3.83 -34.21
N GLY A 189 -12.72 4.46 -33.14
CA GLY A 189 -13.50 5.44 -32.39
C GLY A 189 -14.42 4.88 -31.31
N TRP A 190 -14.51 3.56 -31.16
CA TRP A 190 -15.17 2.89 -30.05
C TRP A 190 -14.17 2.57 -28.95
N GLY A 191 -14.58 2.71 -27.70
CA GLY A 191 -13.78 2.35 -26.52
C GLY A 191 -14.62 1.49 -25.57
N LEU A 192 -14.00 0.43 -25.05
CA LEU A 192 -14.56 -0.41 -24.00
C LEU A 192 -13.55 -0.53 -22.88
N ASN A 193 -13.99 -0.30 -21.65
CA ASN A 193 -13.16 -0.41 -20.47
C ASN A 193 -13.79 -1.43 -19.51
N TYR A 194 -12.98 -2.39 -19.09
CA TYR A 194 -13.34 -3.33 -18.04
C TYR A 194 -12.39 -3.16 -16.86
N SER A 195 -12.92 -3.15 -15.65
CA SER A 195 -12.15 -3.15 -14.41
C SER A 195 -12.62 -4.24 -13.47
N PHE A 196 -11.67 -4.82 -12.74
CA PHE A 196 -11.90 -5.83 -11.71
C PHE A 196 -11.01 -5.54 -10.52
N ILE A 197 -11.58 -5.56 -9.32
CA ILE A 197 -10.87 -5.39 -8.06
C ILE A 197 -11.20 -6.59 -7.16
N TYR A 198 -10.18 -7.14 -6.54
CA TYR A 198 -10.28 -8.18 -5.54
C TYR A 198 -9.59 -7.74 -4.25
N VAL A 199 -10.28 -7.89 -3.13
CA VAL A 199 -9.76 -7.68 -1.77
C VAL A 199 -9.97 -8.96 -1.00
N GLY A 200 -8.89 -9.58 -0.58
CA GLY A 200 -8.88 -10.83 0.17
C GLY A 200 -9.44 -10.70 1.58
N GLU A 201 -9.41 -11.83 2.27
CA GLU A 201 -9.81 -11.92 3.66
C GLU A 201 -8.98 -10.98 4.55
N ARG A 202 -9.61 -10.48 5.59
CA ARG A 202 -9.02 -9.60 6.59
C ARG A 202 -9.75 -9.72 7.92
N TYR A 203 -9.15 -9.17 8.96
CA TYR A 203 -9.78 -9.10 10.27
C TYR A 203 -10.20 -7.66 10.59
N ASN A 204 -11.26 -7.49 11.35
CA ASN A 204 -11.79 -6.18 11.75
C ASN A 204 -11.37 -5.78 13.18
N GLN A 205 -10.67 -6.67 13.90
CA GLN A 205 -10.11 -6.46 15.23
C GLN A 205 -8.65 -6.89 15.27
N GLN A 206 -7.97 -6.65 16.39
CA GLN A 206 -6.57 -7.01 16.58
C GLN A 206 -6.35 -8.52 16.63
N GLU A 207 -7.26 -9.27 17.27
CA GLU A 207 -7.18 -10.73 17.35
C GLU A 207 -7.69 -11.37 16.05
N ASN A 208 -6.88 -12.25 15.48
CA ASN A 208 -7.18 -12.94 14.22
C ASN A 208 -8.01 -14.22 14.47
N ILE A 209 -9.12 -14.07 15.15
CA ILE A 209 -10.09 -15.15 15.44
C ILE A 209 -11.23 -15.14 14.43
N ARG A 210 -11.94 -16.25 14.33
CA ARG A 210 -13.06 -16.42 13.38
C ARG A 210 -14.16 -15.36 13.53
N TYR A 211 -14.41 -14.90 14.74
CA TYR A 211 -15.43 -13.88 15.03
C TYR A 211 -15.08 -12.51 14.39
N ASN A 212 -13.80 -12.24 14.25
CA ASN A 212 -13.28 -10.98 13.69
C ASN A 212 -12.97 -11.06 12.19
N TYR A 213 -13.26 -12.19 11.56
CA TYR A 213 -13.00 -12.45 10.15
C TYR A 213 -13.98 -11.70 9.25
N SER A 214 -13.44 -11.11 8.19
CA SER A 214 -14.21 -10.50 7.12
C SER A 214 -13.90 -11.20 5.80
N GLU A 215 -14.96 -11.68 5.16
CA GLU A 215 -14.91 -12.38 3.88
C GLU A 215 -14.21 -11.55 2.79
N PRO A 216 -13.56 -12.21 1.84
CA PRO A 216 -13.05 -11.52 0.64
C PRO A 216 -14.22 -11.01 -0.20
N TRP A 217 -13.95 -9.95 -0.97
CA TRP A 217 -14.93 -9.39 -1.89
C TRP A 217 -14.28 -8.96 -3.20
N TYR A 218 -15.08 -8.82 -4.22
CA TYR A 218 -14.64 -8.30 -5.51
C TYR A 218 -15.71 -7.41 -6.14
N THR A 219 -15.28 -6.50 -7.02
CA THR A 219 -16.15 -5.73 -7.91
C THR A 219 -15.67 -5.86 -9.33
N SER A 220 -16.62 -5.68 -10.25
CA SER A 220 -16.37 -5.74 -11.69
C SER A 220 -17.25 -4.70 -12.37
N ASP A 221 -16.61 -3.82 -13.16
CA ASP A 221 -17.27 -2.71 -13.88
C ASP A 221 -16.92 -2.78 -15.37
N LEU A 222 -17.86 -2.40 -16.22
CA LEU A 222 -17.74 -2.41 -17.67
C LEU A 222 -18.14 -1.06 -18.25
#